data_1c2d5dbcbdb757d187db9bf6d3971e89
#
_entry.id   1c2d5dbcbdb757d187db9bf6d3971e89
#
_cell.length_a   1.000
_cell.length_b   1.000
_cell.length_c   1.000
_cell.angle_alpha   90.00
_cell.angle_beta   90.00
_cell.angle_gamma   90.00
#
_symmetry.space_group_name_H-M   'P 1'
#
loop_
_entity.id
_entity.type
_entity.pdbx_description
1 polymer ?
#
loop_
_entity_poly.entity_id
_entity_poly.type
_entity_poly.pdbx_seq_one_letter_code
_entity_poly.pdbx_strand_id
1 'polypeptide(L)'
;MGLKLKVKYFDKEIEKIKKINKGDWIDLRSAADIFLTKGQFALIPLGVGMVLPEGYEAHIAPRSSTFKNWKIIQVNSVGVVDNSYSGDADQWMMPVYATEDTEIKKNDRICQFRIIEKMPELEIEEVEHLNDKSLGGFGSTGQR
;
A
#
# COMPACT_ATOMS: atom_id res chain seq x y z
N MET A 1 -3.68 -25.16 4.88
CA MET A 1 -4.32 -24.49 3.77
C MET A 1 -4.40 -23.03 4.00
N GLY A 2 -3.87 -22.26 3.09
CA GLY A 2 -3.89 -20.82 3.21
C GLY A 2 -5.16 -20.20 2.65
N LEU A 3 -5.27 -18.92 2.88
CA LEU A 3 -6.29 -18.10 2.25
C LEU A 3 -6.02 -18.01 0.75
N LYS A 4 -7.07 -17.79 -0.04
CA LYS A 4 -6.93 -17.64 -1.48
C LYS A 4 -7.01 -16.17 -1.86
N LEU A 5 -6.00 -15.69 -2.56
CA LEU A 5 -5.95 -14.37 -3.15
C LEU A 5 -6.08 -14.52 -4.66
N LYS A 6 -7.12 -13.92 -5.24
CA LYS A 6 -7.30 -13.96 -6.70
C LYS A 6 -6.66 -12.72 -7.30
N VAL A 7 -5.84 -12.91 -8.31
CA VAL A 7 -5.11 -11.80 -8.94
C VAL A 7 -5.39 -11.79 -10.44
N LYS A 8 -5.78 -10.62 -10.94
CA LYS A 8 -5.88 -10.36 -12.37
C LYS A 8 -4.71 -9.50 -12.78
N TYR A 9 -4.05 -9.87 -13.89
CA TYR A 9 -2.97 -9.07 -14.45
C TYR A 9 -3.50 -8.23 -15.59
N PHE A 10 -3.43 -6.90 -15.46
CA PHE A 10 -3.81 -5.95 -16.50
C PHE A 10 -2.73 -5.82 -17.56
N ASP A 11 -1.50 -6.09 -17.17
CA ASP A 11 -0.35 -6.11 -18.09
C ASP A 11 0.32 -7.47 -17.96
N LYS A 12 0.31 -8.24 -19.03
CA LYS A 12 0.85 -9.61 -19.02
C LYS A 12 2.37 -9.64 -19.06
N GLU A 13 3.00 -8.51 -19.31
CA GLU A 13 4.45 -8.43 -19.38
C GLU A 13 5.11 -8.17 -18.02
N ILE A 14 4.33 -7.82 -16.99
CA ILE A 14 4.93 -7.67 -15.66
C ILE A 14 5.18 -9.04 -15.04
N GLU A 15 6.22 -9.10 -14.23
CA GLU A 15 6.49 -10.33 -13.48
C GLU A 15 5.37 -10.64 -12.52
N LYS A 16 5.01 -11.91 -12.41
CA LYS A 16 3.94 -12.33 -11.51
C LYS A 16 4.33 -12.05 -10.06
N ILE A 17 3.36 -11.62 -9.27
CA ILE A 17 3.58 -11.43 -7.84
C ILE A 17 3.79 -12.80 -7.18
N LYS A 18 4.59 -12.82 -6.13
CA LYS A 18 4.82 -14.05 -5.37
C LYS A 18 5.23 -13.72 -3.95
N LYS A 19 4.78 -14.56 -3.03
CA LYS A 19 5.23 -14.51 -1.64
C LYS A 19 6.58 -15.21 -1.56
N ILE A 20 7.55 -14.53 -0.96
CA ILE A 20 8.87 -15.14 -0.73
C ILE A 20 9.05 -15.35 0.77
N ASN A 21 9.99 -16.21 1.14
CA ASN A 21 10.22 -16.53 2.55
C ASN A 21 10.91 -15.42 3.32
N LYS A 22 11.55 -14.49 2.63
CA LYS A 22 12.17 -13.33 3.28
C LYS A 22 11.13 -12.22 3.41
N GLY A 23 10.77 -11.92 4.65
CA GLY A 23 9.81 -10.87 4.90
C GLY A 23 8.37 -11.33 4.68
N ASP A 24 7.47 -10.48 5.08
CA ASP A 24 6.05 -10.77 5.16
C ASP A 24 5.26 -10.08 4.05
N TRP A 25 5.83 -9.04 3.44
CA TRP A 25 5.19 -8.24 2.42
C TRP A 25 5.51 -8.77 1.02
N ILE A 26 4.61 -8.52 0.09
CA ILE A 26 4.74 -8.96 -1.31
C ILE A 26 5.05 -7.73 -2.15
N ASP A 27 6.10 -7.79 -2.97
CA ASP A 27 6.47 -6.68 -3.84
C ASP A 27 5.44 -6.46 -4.95
N LEU A 28 5.20 -5.19 -5.26
CA LEU A 28 4.42 -4.75 -6.40
C LEU A 28 5.33 -3.97 -7.35
N ARG A 29 5.04 -4.06 -8.63
CA ARG A 29 5.88 -3.51 -9.67
C ARG A 29 5.15 -2.45 -10.49
N SER A 30 5.90 -1.48 -11.01
CA SER A 30 5.34 -0.56 -11.98
C SER A 30 4.95 -1.30 -13.25
N ALA A 31 3.77 -1.04 -13.76
CA ALA A 31 3.32 -1.61 -15.04
C ALA A 31 3.67 -0.69 -16.21
N ALA A 32 4.36 0.42 -15.97
CA ALA A 32 4.65 1.39 -17.01
C ALA A 32 6.07 1.93 -16.89
N ASP A 33 6.62 2.32 -18.06
CA ASP A 33 7.77 3.21 -18.08
C ASP A 33 7.24 4.62 -17.91
N ILE A 34 7.73 5.36 -16.92
CA ILE A 34 7.21 6.69 -16.65
C ILE A 34 8.35 7.62 -16.22
N PHE A 35 8.37 8.81 -16.80
CA PHE A 35 9.26 9.88 -16.39
C PHE A 35 8.45 10.92 -15.61
N LEU A 36 8.92 11.29 -14.42
CA LEU A 36 8.27 12.29 -13.59
C LEU A 36 9.21 13.46 -13.39
N THR A 37 8.69 14.67 -13.53
CA THR A 37 9.44 15.87 -13.22
C THR A 37 9.27 16.21 -11.75
N LYS A 38 10.26 16.88 -11.17
CA LYS A 38 10.21 17.36 -9.80
C LYS A 38 8.90 18.11 -9.53
N GLY A 39 8.19 17.70 -8.47
CA GLY A 39 6.93 18.32 -8.08
C GLY A 39 5.70 17.71 -8.73
N GLN A 40 5.86 16.74 -9.61
CA GLN A 40 4.74 16.12 -10.31
C GLN A 40 4.06 15.07 -9.44
N PHE A 41 2.73 15.09 -9.45
CA PHE A 41 1.90 14.00 -8.91
C PHE A 41 1.56 13.02 -10.03
N ALA A 42 1.56 11.73 -9.73
CA ALA A 42 1.14 10.71 -10.69
C ALA A 42 0.54 9.50 -10.01
N LEU A 43 -0.35 8.82 -10.72
CA LEU A 43 -0.85 7.50 -10.34
C LEU A 43 -0.09 6.48 -11.18
N ILE A 44 0.76 5.69 -10.54
CA ILE A 44 1.54 4.68 -11.25
C ILE A 44 0.75 3.38 -11.27
N PRO A 45 0.42 2.84 -12.45
CA PRO A 45 -0.31 1.57 -12.52
C PRO A 45 0.58 0.42 -12.05
N LEU A 46 0.00 -0.47 -11.27
CA LEU A 46 0.72 -1.63 -10.73
C LEU A 46 0.43 -2.91 -11.52
N GLY A 47 -0.44 -2.84 -12.52
CA GLY A 47 -0.70 -3.95 -13.42
C GLY A 47 -1.51 -5.09 -12.84
N VAL A 48 -2.03 -4.94 -11.65
CA VAL A 48 -2.79 -5.99 -10.97
C VAL A 48 -4.09 -5.45 -10.39
N GLY A 49 -5.07 -6.32 -10.31
CA GLY A 49 -6.29 -6.13 -9.53
C GLY A 49 -6.53 -7.40 -8.74
N MET A 50 -7.23 -7.33 -7.62
CA MET A 50 -7.34 -8.48 -6.75
C MET A 50 -8.71 -8.61 -6.13
N VAL A 51 -9.11 -9.87 -5.89
CA VAL A 51 -10.19 -10.18 -4.96
C VAL A 51 -9.54 -10.74 -3.72
N LEU A 52 -9.65 -10.00 -2.62
CA LEU A 52 -9.05 -10.39 -1.36
C LEU A 52 -9.87 -11.47 -0.68
N PRO A 53 -9.26 -12.29 0.18
CA PRO A 53 -10.02 -13.23 0.99
C PRO A 53 -11.07 -12.49 1.81
N GLU A 54 -12.22 -13.10 2.02
CA GLU A 54 -13.28 -12.52 2.84
C GLU A 54 -12.75 -12.22 4.25
N GLY A 55 -13.08 -11.03 4.76
CA GLY A 55 -12.63 -10.61 6.08
C GLY A 55 -11.25 -9.97 6.11
N TYR A 56 -10.65 -9.72 4.96
CA TYR A 56 -9.32 -9.11 4.87
C TYR A 56 -9.33 -7.85 4.03
N GLU A 57 -8.37 -7.00 4.26
CA GLU A 57 -8.07 -5.84 3.44
C GLU A 57 -6.59 -5.82 3.12
N ALA A 58 -6.19 -5.10 2.08
CA ALA A 58 -4.79 -4.99 1.70
C ALA A 58 -4.26 -3.61 2.07
N HIS A 59 -3.00 -3.57 2.50
CA HIS A 59 -2.29 -2.31 2.75
C HIS A 59 -1.10 -2.24 1.82
N ILE A 60 -0.95 -1.11 1.14
CA ILE A 60 0.14 -0.86 0.19
C ILE A 60 1.03 0.21 0.79
N ALA A 61 2.33 -0.07 0.84
CA ALA A 61 3.32 0.84 1.38
C ALA A 61 4.54 0.90 0.47
N PRO A 62 5.34 1.97 0.52
CA PRO A 62 6.62 1.97 -0.17
C PRO A 62 7.54 0.91 0.42
N ARG A 63 8.52 0.49 -0.37
CA ARG A 63 9.61 -0.34 0.13
C ARG A 63 10.65 0.56 0.80
N SER A 64 11.50 -0.02 1.63
CA SER A 64 12.54 0.76 2.32
C SER A 64 13.48 1.48 1.34
N SER A 65 13.64 0.95 0.13
CA SER A 65 14.51 1.53 -0.90
C SER A 65 13.79 2.43 -1.90
N THR A 66 12.48 2.58 -1.78
CA THR A 66 11.69 3.31 -2.79
C THR A 66 12.16 4.75 -2.95
N PHE A 67 12.25 5.49 -1.85
CA PHE A 67 12.68 6.88 -1.93
C PHE A 67 14.14 7.00 -2.37
N LYS A 68 14.99 6.13 -1.84
CA LYS A 68 16.41 6.13 -2.20
C LYS A 68 16.61 5.96 -3.70
N ASN A 69 15.87 5.01 -4.31
CA ASN A 69 16.06 4.66 -5.71
C ASN A 69 15.35 5.62 -6.67
N TRP A 70 14.18 6.12 -6.32
CA TRP A 70 13.36 6.89 -7.27
C TRP A 70 12.93 8.26 -6.77
N LYS A 71 13.26 8.63 -5.54
CA LYS A 71 12.93 9.96 -4.99
C LYS A 71 11.44 10.28 -5.07
N ILE A 72 10.59 9.27 -4.97
CA ILE A 72 9.15 9.42 -4.94
C ILE A 72 8.62 9.15 -3.54
N ILE A 73 7.54 9.85 -3.19
CA ILE A 73 6.83 9.67 -1.93
C ILE A 73 5.43 9.18 -2.26
N GLN A 74 4.99 8.14 -1.59
CA GLN A 74 3.60 7.69 -1.70
C GLN A 74 2.73 8.66 -0.91
N VAL A 75 1.85 9.37 -1.61
CA VAL A 75 1.16 10.52 -1.01
C VAL A 75 0.05 10.15 -0.05
N ASN A 76 -0.45 8.92 -0.10
CA ASN A 76 -1.46 8.44 0.86
C ASN A 76 -0.85 7.65 2.02
N SER A 77 0.46 7.69 2.19
CA SER A 77 1.21 6.99 3.23
C SER A 77 1.00 5.48 3.23
N VAL A 78 -0.22 5.03 3.43
CA VAL A 78 -0.63 3.63 3.31
C VAL A 78 -1.85 3.59 2.41
N GLY A 79 -1.74 2.87 1.31
CA GLY A 79 -2.89 2.61 0.45
C GLY A 79 -3.75 1.52 1.08
N VAL A 80 -5.05 1.75 1.19
CA VAL A 80 -5.95 0.76 1.75
C VAL A 80 -6.91 0.29 0.65
N VAL A 81 -6.91 -1.01 0.42
CA VAL A 81 -7.76 -1.63 -0.58
C VAL A 81 -8.62 -2.69 0.10
N ASP A 82 -9.93 -2.58 -0.06
CA ASP A 82 -10.84 -3.63 0.41
C ASP A 82 -11.58 -4.24 -0.78
N ASN A 83 -12.51 -5.17 -0.50
CA ASN A 83 -13.20 -5.88 -1.57
C ASN A 83 -14.25 -5.06 -2.30
N SER A 84 -14.46 -3.78 -1.94
CA SER A 84 -15.26 -2.89 -2.77
C SER A 84 -14.50 -2.50 -4.05
N TYR A 85 -13.18 -2.62 -4.06
CA TYR A 85 -12.32 -2.33 -5.21
C TYR A 85 -11.80 -3.65 -5.80
N SER A 86 -12.72 -4.48 -6.29
CA SER A 86 -12.38 -5.81 -6.80
C SER A 86 -13.06 -6.10 -8.13
N GLY A 87 -13.52 -5.07 -8.82
CA GLY A 87 -14.14 -5.22 -10.12
C GLY A 87 -13.11 -5.49 -11.22
N ASP A 88 -13.64 -5.89 -12.36
CA ASP A 88 -12.82 -6.35 -13.47
C ASP A 88 -11.92 -5.26 -14.08
N ALA A 89 -12.26 -3.99 -13.85
CA ALA A 89 -11.49 -2.84 -14.31
C ALA A 89 -10.72 -2.14 -13.17
N ASP A 90 -10.72 -2.70 -11.98
CA ASP A 90 -10.17 -2.05 -10.80
C ASP A 90 -8.70 -2.37 -10.62
N GLN A 91 -7.86 -1.68 -11.39
CA GLN A 91 -6.42 -1.83 -11.30
C GLN A 91 -5.86 -1.08 -10.08
N TRP A 92 -4.95 -1.71 -9.37
CA TRP A 92 -4.23 -1.08 -8.26
C TRP A 92 -3.25 -0.04 -8.79
N MET A 93 -3.16 1.07 -8.09
CA MET A 93 -2.29 2.20 -8.44
C MET A 93 -1.48 2.63 -7.23
N MET A 94 -0.30 3.19 -7.47
CA MET A 94 0.49 3.84 -6.43
C MET A 94 0.48 5.35 -6.68
N PRO A 95 -0.19 6.14 -5.81
CA PRO A 95 -0.15 7.59 -5.96
C PRO A 95 1.17 8.14 -5.42
N VAL A 96 1.90 8.90 -6.23
CA VAL A 96 3.22 9.38 -5.85
C VAL A 96 3.40 10.86 -6.14
N TYR A 97 4.30 11.46 -5.36
CA TYR A 97 4.83 12.80 -5.58
C TYR A 97 6.32 12.66 -5.85
N ALA A 98 6.80 13.24 -6.95
CA ALA A 98 8.21 13.19 -7.30
C ALA A 98 8.94 14.35 -6.65
N THR A 99 9.93 14.06 -5.80
CA THR A 99 10.72 15.11 -5.15
C THR A 99 11.85 15.61 -6.03
N GLU A 100 12.18 14.86 -7.08
CA GLU A 100 13.18 15.23 -8.09
C GLU A 100 12.76 14.61 -9.42
N ASP A 101 13.39 15.02 -10.51
CA ASP A 101 13.20 14.34 -11.80
C ASP A 101 13.61 12.89 -11.62
N THR A 102 12.79 11.97 -12.11
CA THR A 102 13.03 10.54 -11.90
C THR A 102 12.40 9.72 -13.01
N GLU A 103 12.99 8.58 -13.26
CA GLU A 103 12.48 7.61 -14.23
C GLU A 103 12.20 6.30 -13.54
N ILE A 104 11.02 5.77 -13.77
CA ILE A 104 10.60 4.47 -13.26
C ILE A 104 10.34 3.59 -14.48
N LYS A 105 10.86 2.37 -14.46
CA LYS A 105 10.71 1.45 -15.56
C LYS A 105 9.74 0.33 -15.22
N LYS A 106 9.07 -0.18 -16.24
CA LYS A 106 8.23 -1.36 -16.07
C LYS A 106 9.00 -2.45 -15.34
N ASN A 107 8.34 -3.09 -14.40
CA ASN A 107 8.88 -4.14 -13.52
C ASN A 107 9.75 -3.63 -12.36
N ASP A 108 10.00 -2.34 -12.25
CA ASP A 108 10.62 -1.81 -11.04
C ASP A 108 9.73 -2.09 -9.84
N ARG A 109 10.32 -2.62 -8.77
CA ARG A 109 9.60 -2.94 -7.53
C ARG A 109 9.48 -1.67 -6.68
N ILE A 110 8.41 -0.91 -6.90
CA ILE A 110 8.27 0.43 -6.33
C ILE A 110 7.50 0.46 -5.02
N CYS A 111 6.76 -0.58 -4.70
CA CYS A 111 6.02 -0.66 -3.44
C CYS A 111 5.77 -2.12 -3.08
N GLN A 112 5.00 -2.33 -2.04
CA GLN A 112 4.72 -3.66 -1.50
C GLN A 112 3.37 -3.66 -0.83
N PHE A 113 2.80 -4.84 -0.64
CA PHE A 113 1.52 -4.96 0.06
C PHE A 113 1.50 -6.17 0.97
N ARG A 114 0.58 -6.12 1.92
CA ARG A 114 0.18 -7.28 2.71
C ARG A 114 -1.31 -7.23 2.94
N ILE A 115 -1.91 -8.36 3.27
CA ILE A 115 -3.30 -8.40 3.69
C ILE A 115 -3.35 -8.50 5.21
N ILE A 116 -4.35 -7.86 5.81
CA ILE A 116 -4.60 -7.94 7.25
C ILE A 116 -6.09 -8.11 7.48
N GLU A 117 -6.45 -8.63 8.63
CA GLU A 117 -7.85 -8.78 8.99
C GLU A 117 -8.53 -7.42 9.08
N LYS A 118 -9.76 -7.36 8.63
CA LYS A 118 -10.57 -6.15 8.77
C LYS A 118 -10.79 -5.83 10.23
N MET A 119 -11.00 -4.54 10.49
CA MET A 119 -11.37 -4.08 11.81
C MET A 119 -12.66 -4.80 12.25
N PRO A 120 -12.73 -5.25 13.50
CA PRO A 120 -13.96 -5.84 14.01
C PRO A 120 -15.11 -4.83 14.02
N GLU A 121 -16.34 -5.34 14.09
CA GLU A 121 -17.49 -4.47 14.26
C GLU A 121 -17.35 -3.66 15.55
N LEU A 122 -17.66 -2.39 15.46
CA LEU A 122 -17.56 -1.47 16.58
C LEU A 122 -18.91 -0.81 16.82
N GLU A 123 -19.27 -0.69 18.08
CA GLU A 123 -20.34 0.18 18.51
C GLU A 123 -19.68 1.46 19.01
N ILE A 124 -20.01 2.59 18.40
CA ILE A 124 -19.43 3.87 18.79
C ILE A 124 -20.37 4.54 19.77
N GLU A 125 -19.91 4.68 21.00
CA GLU A 125 -20.69 5.28 22.07
C GLU A 125 -20.09 6.64 22.41
N GLU A 126 -20.90 7.68 22.32
CA GLU A 126 -20.47 9.00 22.75
C GLU A 126 -20.55 9.07 24.27
N VAL A 127 -19.48 9.53 24.90
CA VAL A 127 -19.44 9.70 26.35
C VAL A 127 -18.93 11.11 26.65
N GLU A 128 -19.30 11.62 27.84
CA GLU A 128 -18.81 12.93 28.28
C GLU A 128 -17.45 12.83 28.95
N HIS A 129 -17.15 11.67 29.51
CA HIS A 129 -15.89 11.45 30.23
C HIS A 129 -15.23 10.18 29.76
N LEU A 130 -13.92 10.22 29.65
CA LEU A 130 -13.10 9.03 29.39
C LEU A 130 -12.63 8.47 30.75
N ASN A 131 -11.49 7.78 30.77
CA ASN A 131 -10.92 7.29 32.02
C ASN A 131 -10.48 8.47 32.89
N ASP A 132 -10.60 8.30 34.22
CA ASP A 132 -10.35 9.40 35.16
C ASP A 132 -8.99 10.04 35.03
N LYS A 133 -7.97 9.27 34.65
CA LYS A 133 -6.60 9.76 34.65
C LYS A 133 -5.83 9.29 33.41
N SER A 134 -5.16 10.24 32.78
CA SER A 134 -4.25 9.92 31.68
C SER A 134 -3.03 9.17 32.22
N LEU A 135 -2.64 8.09 31.51
CA LEU A 135 -1.47 7.31 31.87
C LEU A 135 -0.27 7.60 30.95
N GLY A 136 -0.43 8.53 30.00
CA GLY A 136 0.68 8.92 29.13
C GLY A 136 0.25 9.43 27.77
N GLY A 137 1.21 9.83 26.98
CA GLY A 137 1.04 10.31 25.61
C GLY A 137 2.01 11.44 25.31
N PHE A 138 2.25 11.68 24.02
CA PHE A 138 3.04 12.81 23.51
C PHE A 138 4.33 13.11 24.29
N GLY A 139 5.11 12.05 24.60
CA GLY A 139 6.38 12.25 25.27
C GLY A 139 6.28 12.36 26.79
N SER A 140 5.14 12.04 27.38
CA SER A 140 4.94 12.11 28.84
C SER A 140 5.90 11.19 29.59
N THR A 141 6.48 10.16 28.95
CA THR A 141 7.48 9.29 29.57
C THR A 141 8.90 9.86 29.44
N GLY A 142 9.04 11.03 28.81
CA GLY A 142 10.32 11.70 28.67
C GLY A 142 11.09 11.25 27.41
N GLN A 143 12.24 11.87 27.22
CA GLN A 143 13.10 11.63 26.05
C GLN A 143 14.29 10.75 26.37
N ARG A 144 14.40 10.26 27.60
CA ARG A 144 15.52 9.44 28.04
C ARG A 144 15.07 8.26 28.83
#